data_d4a48562564a9fdd9a06b71cdb207527
#
_entry.id   d4a48562564a9fdd9a06b71cdb207527
#
_cell.length_a   1.000
_cell.length_b   1.000
_cell.length_c   1.000
_cell.angle_alpha   90.00
_cell.angle_beta   90.00
_cell.angle_gamma   90.00
#
_symmetry.space_group_name_H-M   'P 1'
#
loop_
_entity.id
_entity.type
_entity.pdbx_description
1 polymer ?
#
loop_
_entity_poly.entity_id
_entity_poly.type
_entity_poly.pdbx_seq_one_letter_code
_entity_poly.pdbx_strand_id
1 'polypeptide(L)'
;MLALNAEAPKSPELDSYLERLRPFVDDTIEKLGSARFREDPIAGRKYSRATSIISSAYKRHGAILERAMLERLKACAHLRVWTEDDFKLSHESLHRIRISDRIEPLLTTSLPYGDRERSIRVDVMVFDEERGSLTSYNVKRGNGSYDGGKRRMIQEDILRTHMLLADYGRVRGLNPAKTDAHIVFYYGLLSLPQPMAIAGRDLDDHFNFPVVEAIEVVNSYFVRCLHALIERG
;
A
#
# COMPACT_ATOMS: atom_id res chain seq x y z
N MET A 1 -17.29 13.35 -19.07
CA MET A 1 -18.59 13.11 -18.41
C MET A 1 -18.64 11.64 -18.08
N LEU A 2 -18.05 11.24 -16.92
CA LEU A 2 -18.09 9.86 -16.44
C LEU A 2 -19.45 9.68 -15.77
N ALA A 3 -20.28 8.84 -16.35
CA ALA A 3 -21.56 8.46 -15.80
C ALA A 3 -21.34 7.88 -14.40
N LEU A 4 -21.99 8.48 -13.40
CA LEU A 4 -22.22 7.87 -12.11
C LEU A 4 -23.09 6.63 -12.35
N ASN A 5 -22.45 5.49 -12.57
CA ASN A 5 -23.14 4.23 -12.70
C ASN A 5 -23.91 3.96 -11.40
N ALA A 6 -25.18 3.66 -11.56
CA ALA A 6 -26.02 3.13 -10.51
C ALA A 6 -25.30 1.96 -9.81
N GLU A 7 -25.23 2.03 -8.49
CA GLU A 7 -24.61 0.96 -7.68
C GLU A 7 -25.28 -0.38 -8.02
N ALA A 8 -24.52 -1.28 -8.63
CA ALA A 8 -24.92 -2.68 -8.72
C ALA A 8 -25.12 -3.21 -7.29
N PRO A 9 -26.07 -4.13 -7.04
CA PRO A 9 -26.28 -4.68 -5.72
C PRO A 9 -25.00 -5.36 -5.22
N LYS A 10 -24.40 -4.79 -4.16
CA LYS A 10 -23.21 -5.33 -3.52
C LYS A 10 -23.56 -6.67 -2.87
N SER A 11 -22.62 -7.60 -2.89
CA SER A 11 -22.82 -8.84 -2.15
C SER A 11 -22.87 -8.55 -0.64
N PRO A 12 -23.64 -9.30 0.18
CA PRO A 12 -23.67 -9.13 1.64
C PRO A 12 -22.28 -9.18 2.28
N GLU A 13 -21.35 -9.90 1.68
CA GLU A 13 -19.93 -9.95 2.09
C GLU A 13 -19.24 -8.60 1.94
N LEU A 14 -19.42 -7.92 0.80
CA LEU A 14 -18.82 -6.61 0.55
C LEU A 14 -19.44 -5.51 1.43
N ASP A 15 -20.73 -5.60 1.73
CA ASP A 15 -21.37 -4.68 2.67
C ASP A 15 -20.80 -4.85 4.08
N SER A 16 -20.70 -6.08 4.57
CA SER A 16 -20.06 -6.37 5.87
C SER A 16 -18.59 -5.95 5.91
N TYR A 17 -17.88 -6.11 4.81
CA TYR A 17 -16.49 -5.64 4.69
C TYR A 17 -16.39 -4.11 4.76
N LEU A 18 -17.26 -3.39 4.04
CA LEU A 18 -17.31 -1.93 4.09
C LEU A 18 -17.65 -1.43 5.51
N GLU A 19 -18.62 -2.05 6.19
CA GLU A 19 -19.00 -1.65 7.56
C GLU A 19 -17.82 -1.72 8.54
N ARG A 20 -16.92 -2.70 8.39
CA ARG A 20 -15.71 -2.78 9.23
C ARG A 20 -14.72 -1.65 8.97
N LEU A 21 -14.70 -1.11 7.75
CA LEU A 21 -13.75 -0.06 7.35
C LEU A 21 -14.32 1.36 7.45
N ARG A 22 -15.64 1.51 7.52
CA ARG A 22 -16.30 2.82 7.67
C ARG A 22 -15.71 3.67 8.79
N PRO A 23 -15.52 3.18 10.03
CA PRO A 23 -14.98 4.00 11.11
C PRO A 23 -13.62 4.62 10.78
N PHE A 24 -12.76 3.89 10.07
CA PHE A 24 -11.45 4.38 9.64
C PHE A 24 -11.56 5.46 8.55
N VAL A 25 -12.47 5.28 7.61
CA VAL A 25 -12.74 6.29 6.57
C VAL A 25 -13.37 7.54 7.18
N ASP A 26 -14.36 7.38 8.05
CA ASP A 26 -15.08 8.48 8.70
C ASP A 26 -14.16 9.33 9.59
N ASP A 27 -13.30 8.70 10.40
CA ASP A 27 -12.24 9.38 11.16
C ASP A 27 -11.29 10.19 10.25
N THR A 28 -10.96 9.62 9.10
CA THR A 28 -10.14 10.33 8.10
C THR A 28 -10.85 11.56 7.55
N ILE A 29 -12.13 11.46 7.22
CA ILE A 29 -12.96 12.57 6.71
C ILE A 29 -13.15 13.63 7.80
N GLU A 30 -13.41 13.24 9.04
CA GLU A 30 -13.54 14.14 10.18
C GLU A 30 -12.27 14.97 10.40
N LYS A 31 -11.10 14.29 10.39
CA LYS A 31 -9.79 14.95 10.49
C LYS A 31 -9.50 15.92 9.33
N LEU A 32 -10.02 15.63 8.14
CA LEU A 32 -9.93 16.55 7.00
C LEU A 32 -10.85 17.76 7.20
N GLY A 33 -12.05 17.56 7.71
CA GLY A 33 -13.04 18.62 7.93
C GLY A 33 -12.69 19.58 9.07
N SER A 34 -12.08 19.05 10.14
CA SER A 34 -11.68 19.83 11.33
C SER A 34 -10.35 20.57 11.18
N ALA A 35 -9.57 20.25 10.13
CA ALA A 35 -8.27 20.89 9.93
C ALA A 35 -8.41 22.37 9.59
N ARG A 36 -7.58 23.21 10.24
CA ARG A 36 -7.48 24.63 9.90
C ARG A 36 -6.49 24.81 8.75
N PHE A 37 -6.98 25.42 7.68
CA PHE A 37 -6.17 25.70 6.50
C PHE A 37 -5.83 27.18 6.44
N ARG A 38 -4.55 27.46 6.08
CA ARG A 38 -4.12 28.82 5.77
C ARG A 38 -4.62 29.20 4.37
N GLU A 39 -5.02 30.44 4.20
CA GLU A 39 -5.35 30.97 2.88
C GLU A 39 -4.12 30.93 1.96
N ASP A 40 -4.30 30.32 0.79
CA ASP A 40 -3.27 30.27 -0.25
C ASP A 40 -3.38 31.53 -1.12
N PRO A 41 -2.25 32.24 -1.37
CA PRO A 41 -2.28 33.49 -2.13
C PRO A 41 -2.80 33.35 -3.58
N ILE A 42 -2.62 32.16 -4.20
CA ILE A 42 -3.07 31.91 -5.58
C ILE A 42 -4.53 31.45 -5.60
N ALA A 43 -4.89 30.53 -4.71
CA ALA A 43 -6.25 30.01 -4.62
C ALA A 43 -7.25 31.05 -4.03
N GLY A 44 -6.74 31.98 -3.24
CA GLY A 44 -7.56 32.98 -2.53
C GLY A 44 -8.54 32.32 -1.56
N ARG A 45 -9.31 33.15 -0.84
CA ARG A 45 -10.22 32.68 0.21
C ARG A 45 -11.24 31.65 -0.28
N LYS A 46 -11.74 31.81 -1.50
CA LYS A 46 -12.80 30.96 -2.06
C LYS A 46 -12.37 29.51 -2.25
N TYR A 47 -11.14 29.26 -2.70
CA TYR A 47 -10.70 27.91 -3.09
C TYR A 47 -9.70 27.28 -2.12
N SER A 48 -9.09 28.08 -1.22
CA SER A 48 -8.03 27.59 -0.32
C SER A 48 -8.47 26.39 0.50
N ARG A 49 -9.72 26.40 1.04
CA ARG A 49 -10.24 25.30 1.83
C ARG A 49 -10.34 24.01 0.99
N ALA A 50 -11.02 24.07 -0.14
CA ALA A 50 -11.21 22.90 -1.02
C ALA A 50 -9.88 22.33 -1.51
N THR A 51 -8.96 23.19 -1.99
CA THR A 51 -7.63 22.78 -2.43
C THR A 51 -6.82 22.10 -1.32
N SER A 52 -6.88 22.62 -0.11
CA SER A 52 -6.17 22.08 1.04
C SER A 52 -6.76 20.74 1.49
N ILE A 53 -8.10 20.60 1.50
CA ILE A 53 -8.76 19.33 1.78
C ILE A 53 -8.36 18.28 0.74
N ILE A 54 -8.44 18.58 -0.54
CA ILE A 54 -8.08 17.66 -1.63
C ILE A 54 -6.61 17.23 -1.52
N SER A 55 -5.68 18.18 -1.33
CA SER A 55 -4.26 17.90 -1.17
C SER A 55 -3.97 16.99 0.05
N SER A 56 -4.66 17.24 1.17
CA SER A 56 -4.54 16.43 2.38
C SER A 56 -5.21 15.06 2.21
N ALA A 57 -6.34 14.99 1.50
CA ALA A 57 -7.01 13.74 1.16
C ALA A 57 -6.11 12.83 0.32
N TYR A 58 -5.39 13.37 -0.66
CA TYR A 58 -4.44 12.60 -1.47
C TYR A 58 -3.34 11.92 -0.63
N LYS A 59 -2.84 12.58 0.40
CA LYS A 59 -1.84 12.00 1.30
C LYS A 59 -2.41 10.88 2.17
N ARG A 60 -3.66 11.01 2.61
CA ARG A 60 -4.35 10.04 3.48
C ARG A 60 -4.94 8.86 2.72
N HIS A 61 -5.28 9.06 1.45
CA HIS A 61 -5.89 8.02 0.61
C HIS A 61 -4.99 6.78 0.46
N GLY A 62 -3.67 6.95 0.47
CA GLY A 62 -2.74 5.80 0.47
C GLY A 62 -2.98 4.86 1.65
N ALA A 63 -3.18 5.39 2.85
CA ALA A 63 -3.48 4.59 4.04
C ALA A 63 -4.86 3.89 3.97
N ILE A 64 -5.83 4.48 3.26
CA ILE A 64 -7.13 3.83 3.02
C ILE A 64 -6.97 2.61 2.11
N LEU A 65 -6.23 2.75 1.01
CA LEU A 65 -5.94 1.64 0.08
C LEU A 65 -5.17 0.51 0.78
N GLU A 66 -4.14 0.87 1.56
CA GLU A 66 -3.37 -0.06 2.38
C GLU A 66 -4.27 -0.84 3.36
N ARG A 67 -5.09 -0.13 4.13
CA ARG A 67 -5.99 -0.75 5.11
C ARG A 67 -7.05 -1.63 4.44
N ALA A 68 -7.60 -1.18 3.31
CA ALA A 68 -8.55 -1.96 2.54
C ALA A 68 -7.91 -3.27 2.03
N MET A 69 -6.72 -3.21 1.42
CA MET A 69 -6.01 -4.40 0.98
C MET A 69 -5.71 -5.37 2.14
N LEU A 70 -5.18 -4.85 3.25
CA LEU A 70 -4.86 -5.64 4.44
C LEU A 70 -6.08 -6.40 4.97
N GLU A 71 -7.21 -5.70 5.17
CA GLU A 71 -8.42 -6.29 5.73
C GLU A 71 -9.12 -7.24 4.75
N ARG A 72 -8.98 -7.01 3.44
CA ARG A 72 -9.51 -7.95 2.45
C ARG A 72 -8.72 -9.26 2.42
N LEU A 73 -7.41 -9.20 2.44
CA LEU A 73 -6.55 -10.38 2.44
C LEU A 73 -6.69 -11.21 3.72
N LYS A 74 -6.98 -10.59 4.86
CA LYS A 74 -7.29 -11.32 6.12
C LYS A 74 -8.54 -12.21 6.03
N ALA A 75 -9.44 -11.96 5.09
CA ALA A 75 -10.61 -12.80 4.87
C ALA A 75 -10.29 -14.10 4.13
N CYS A 76 -9.10 -14.22 3.56
CA CYS A 76 -8.64 -15.42 2.87
C CYS A 76 -8.03 -16.42 3.88
N ALA A 77 -8.64 -17.60 4.03
CA ALA A 77 -8.35 -18.51 5.13
C ALA A 77 -6.91 -19.06 5.16
N HIS A 78 -6.28 -19.22 3.99
CA HIS A 78 -4.89 -19.72 3.88
C HIS A 78 -3.83 -18.63 3.97
N LEU A 79 -4.24 -17.34 4.11
CA LEU A 79 -3.32 -16.22 4.23
C LEU A 79 -3.21 -15.74 5.68
N ARG A 80 -1.99 -15.68 6.20
CA ARG A 80 -1.69 -14.94 7.42
C ARG A 80 -1.21 -13.56 7.03
N VAL A 81 -1.94 -12.51 7.45
CA VAL A 81 -1.74 -11.14 6.98
C VAL A 81 -1.55 -10.18 8.15
N TRP A 82 -0.49 -9.38 8.10
CA TRP A 82 -0.19 -8.37 9.13
C TRP A 82 0.55 -7.17 8.57
N THR A 83 0.69 -6.12 9.34
CA THR A 83 1.59 -4.99 9.10
C THR A 83 2.87 -5.18 9.92
N GLU A 84 4.03 -4.85 9.37
CA GLU A 84 5.28 -4.85 10.11
C GLU A 84 5.79 -3.42 10.26
N ASP A 85 5.72 -2.89 11.48
CA ASP A 85 6.04 -1.49 11.74
C ASP A 85 7.54 -1.23 11.96
N ASP A 86 8.32 -2.29 12.27
CA ASP A 86 9.76 -2.18 12.57
C ASP A 86 10.59 -3.23 11.81
N PHE A 87 10.40 -3.32 10.49
CA PHE A 87 11.23 -4.20 9.66
C PHE A 87 12.65 -3.65 9.57
N LYS A 88 13.60 -4.42 10.08
CA LYS A 88 15.01 -4.00 10.18
C LYS A 88 15.73 -4.19 8.86
N LEU A 89 16.37 -3.15 8.36
CA LEU A 89 17.26 -3.18 7.21
C LEU A 89 18.71 -3.16 7.71
N SER A 90 19.52 -4.13 7.25
CA SER A 90 20.89 -4.31 7.71
C SER A 90 21.91 -3.49 6.89
N HIS A 91 23.08 -3.21 7.49
CA HIS A 91 24.22 -2.61 6.76
C HIS A 91 24.67 -3.48 5.58
N GLU A 92 24.66 -4.82 5.74
CA GLU A 92 25.04 -5.73 4.68
C GLU A 92 24.10 -5.64 3.48
N SER A 93 22.78 -5.52 3.70
CA SER A 93 21.81 -5.35 2.61
C SER A 93 22.06 -4.07 1.80
N LEU A 94 22.45 -2.98 2.47
CA LEU A 94 22.84 -1.74 1.80
C LEU A 94 24.16 -1.89 1.02
N HIS A 95 25.15 -2.57 1.63
CA HIS A 95 26.42 -2.82 0.98
C HIS A 95 26.24 -3.64 -0.30
N ARG A 96 25.43 -4.70 -0.28
CA ARG A 96 25.12 -5.53 -1.48
C ARG A 96 24.56 -4.69 -2.63
N ILE A 97 23.64 -3.78 -2.36
CA ILE A 97 23.09 -2.89 -3.40
C ILE A 97 24.18 -1.99 -3.98
N ARG A 98 25.05 -1.43 -3.14
CA ARG A 98 26.11 -0.50 -3.59
C ARG A 98 27.19 -1.13 -4.46
N ILE A 99 27.47 -2.40 -4.25
CA ILE A 99 28.50 -3.12 -5.03
C ILE A 99 27.93 -3.88 -6.22
N SER A 100 26.60 -3.92 -6.37
CA SER A 100 25.95 -4.64 -7.46
C SER A 100 25.57 -3.68 -8.58
N ASP A 101 26.06 -3.95 -9.78
CA ASP A 101 25.69 -3.21 -10.99
C ASP A 101 24.35 -3.65 -11.58
N ARG A 102 23.78 -4.75 -11.06
CA ARG A 102 22.57 -5.40 -11.59
C ARG A 102 21.61 -5.80 -10.46
N ILE A 103 20.33 -5.89 -10.79
CA ILE A 103 19.26 -6.24 -9.84
C ILE A 103 19.13 -7.76 -9.68
N GLU A 104 19.32 -8.53 -10.74
CA GLU A 104 19.07 -9.97 -10.78
C GLU A 104 19.83 -10.76 -9.69
N PRO A 105 21.14 -10.50 -9.41
CA PRO A 105 21.83 -11.14 -8.31
C PRO A 105 21.22 -10.83 -6.94
N LEU A 106 20.66 -9.62 -6.76
CA LEU A 106 20.06 -9.22 -5.50
C LEU A 106 18.74 -9.97 -5.22
N LEU A 107 17.99 -10.31 -6.28
CA LEU A 107 16.74 -11.07 -6.17
C LEU A 107 16.96 -12.56 -5.80
N THR A 108 18.18 -13.05 -5.88
CA THR A 108 18.55 -14.42 -5.46
C THR A 108 19.38 -14.45 -4.17
N THR A 109 19.71 -13.29 -3.63
CA THR A 109 20.48 -13.15 -2.39
C THR A 109 19.58 -13.27 -1.18
N SER A 110 19.98 -14.09 -0.20
CA SER A 110 19.37 -14.13 1.13
C SER A 110 20.42 -13.75 2.18
N LEU A 111 20.02 -12.85 3.09
CA LEU A 111 20.88 -12.33 4.16
C LEU A 111 20.27 -12.61 5.53
N PRO A 112 21.11 -12.73 6.59
CA PRO A 112 20.64 -12.83 7.97
C PRO A 112 19.83 -11.60 8.37
N TYR A 113 18.71 -11.83 9.09
CA TYR A 113 17.87 -10.80 9.65
C TYR A 113 18.21 -10.55 11.12
N GLY A 114 18.24 -9.30 11.53
CA GLY A 114 18.45 -8.92 12.95
C GLY A 114 19.40 -7.76 13.13
N ASP A 115 20.41 -7.60 12.27
CA ASP A 115 21.22 -6.37 12.22
C ASP A 115 20.35 -5.19 11.77
N ARG A 116 20.61 -4.01 12.34
CA ARG A 116 19.77 -2.83 12.15
C ARG A 116 20.60 -1.60 11.83
N GLU A 117 20.65 -1.24 10.58
CA GLU A 117 21.11 0.09 10.15
C GLU A 117 19.96 1.10 10.28
N ARG A 118 18.77 0.75 9.78
CA ARG A 118 17.51 1.49 9.96
C ARG A 118 16.31 0.55 9.93
N SER A 119 15.15 1.06 10.30
CA SER A 119 13.89 0.33 10.17
C SER A 119 12.98 1.01 9.16
N ILE A 120 12.14 0.20 8.54
CA ILE A 120 11.05 0.64 7.69
C ILE A 120 9.74 0.00 8.14
N ARG A 121 8.64 0.66 7.82
CA ARG A 121 7.32 0.03 7.88
C ARG A 121 7.04 -0.69 6.57
N VAL A 122 6.57 -1.93 6.67
CA VAL A 122 6.00 -2.70 5.55
C VAL A 122 4.49 -2.70 5.69
N ASP A 123 3.80 -2.20 4.68
CA ASP A 123 2.37 -1.93 4.76
C ASP A 123 1.55 -3.22 4.92
N VAL A 124 1.88 -4.27 4.15
CA VAL A 124 1.22 -5.58 4.20
C VAL A 124 2.25 -6.69 4.08
N MET A 125 2.28 -7.59 5.06
CA MET A 125 3.00 -8.86 5.03
C MET A 125 1.99 -9.98 4.82
N VAL A 126 2.29 -10.91 3.94
CA VAL A 126 1.44 -12.06 3.64
C VAL A 126 2.27 -13.33 3.68
N PHE A 127 1.87 -14.26 4.54
CA PHE A 127 2.34 -15.62 4.50
C PHE A 127 1.22 -16.52 3.97
N ASP A 128 1.44 -17.09 2.80
CA ASP A 128 0.55 -18.07 2.17
C ASP A 128 0.91 -19.45 2.70
N GLU A 129 0.04 -20.03 3.52
CA GLU A 129 0.28 -21.33 4.18
C GLU A 129 0.22 -22.50 3.18
N GLU A 130 -0.54 -22.38 2.10
CA GLU A 130 -0.65 -23.43 1.07
C GLU A 130 0.61 -23.46 0.18
N ARG A 131 1.15 -22.30 -0.16
CA ARG A 131 2.33 -22.16 -1.01
C ARG A 131 3.65 -22.14 -0.23
N GLY A 132 3.58 -21.98 1.09
CA GLY A 132 4.76 -21.76 1.93
C GLY A 132 5.53 -20.50 1.52
N SER A 133 4.86 -19.45 1.06
CA SER A 133 5.51 -18.25 0.57
C SER A 133 5.27 -17.06 1.48
N LEU A 134 6.34 -16.28 1.74
CA LEU A 134 6.26 -15.04 2.48
C LEU A 134 6.53 -13.86 1.56
N THR A 135 5.58 -12.93 1.48
CA THR A 135 5.68 -11.77 0.59
C THR A 135 5.41 -10.48 1.33
N SER A 136 6.17 -9.45 1.05
CA SER A 136 5.97 -8.09 1.55
C SER A 136 5.41 -7.18 0.45
N TYR A 137 4.49 -6.30 0.83
CA TYR A 137 3.88 -5.32 -0.07
C TYR A 137 3.92 -3.94 0.57
N ASN A 138 4.39 -2.96 -0.21
CA ASN A 138 4.18 -1.56 0.10
C ASN A 138 3.17 -0.98 -0.89
N VAL A 139 2.14 -0.29 -0.38
CA VAL A 139 1.03 0.20 -1.19
C VAL A 139 1.22 1.68 -1.48
N LYS A 140 1.14 2.05 -2.76
CA LYS A 140 1.20 3.44 -3.23
C LYS A 140 0.03 3.70 -4.16
N ARG A 141 -0.46 4.92 -4.18
CA ARG A 141 -1.54 5.30 -5.08
C ARG A 141 -1.19 5.05 -6.55
N GLY A 142 0.05 5.35 -6.97
CA GLY A 142 0.49 5.11 -8.34
C GLY A 142 -0.24 5.96 -9.39
N ASN A 143 -0.62 7.20 -9.04
CA ASN A 143 -1.30 8.15 -9.93
C ASN A 143 -0.41 9.34 -10.34
N GLY A 144 0.89 9.23 -10.12
CA GLY A 144 1.89 10.23 -10.49
C GLY A 144 3.28 9.62 -10.54
N SER A 145 4.18 10.22 -11.32
CA SER A 145 5.58 9.80 -11.40
C SER A 145 6.34 10.26 -10.16
N TYR A 146 7.30 9.45 -9.74
CA TYR A 146 8.29 9.84 -8.74
C TYR A 146 9.53 10.43 -9.42
N ASP A 147 10.14 11.40 -8.76
CA ASP A 147 11.49 11.85 -9.14
C ASP A 147 12.52 10.71 -9.01
N GLY A 148 13.66 10.86 -9.68
CA GLY A 148 14.68 9.81 -9.73
C GLY A 148 15.25 9.43 -8.36
N GLY A 149 15.34 10.37 -7.42
CA GLY A 149 15.82 10.13 -6.06
C GLY A 149 14.85 9.25 -5.27
N LYS A 150 13.58 9.63 -5.27
CA LYS A 150 12.53 8.88 -4.58
C LYS A 150 12.35 7.48 -5.17
N ARG A 151 12.40 7.35 -6.51
CA ARG A 151 12.33 6.05 -7.17
C ARG A 151 13.46 5.12 -6.73
N ARG A 152 14.71 5.63 -6.68
CA ARG A 152 15.87 4.85 -6.22
C ARG A 152 15.71 4.42 -4.76
N MET A 153 15.27 5.31 -3.89
CA MET A 153 15.04 4.98 -2.48
C MET A 153 13.99 3.88 -2.31
N ILE A 154 12.87 3.96 -3.03
CA ILE A 154 11.83 2.92 -3.00
C ILE A 154 12.38 1.58 -3.51
N GLN A 155 13.13 1.59 -4.60
CA GLN A 155 13.74 0.38 -5.16
C GLN A 155 14.75 -0.23 -4.19
N GLU A 156 15.58 0.59 -3.55
CA GLU A 156 16.51 0.15 -2.51
C GLU A 156 15.77 -0.53 -1.37
N ASP A 157 14.71 0.07 -0.84
CA ASP A 157 13.94 -0.49 0.26
C ASP A 157 13.32 -1.84 -0.09
N ILE A 158 12.77 -1.99 -1.29
CA ILE A 158 12.19 -3.26 -1.76
C ILE A 158 13.26 -4.35 -1.89
N LEU A 159 14.40 -4.05 -2.50
CA LEU A 159 15.49 -5.01 -2.67
C LEU A 159 16.10 -5.44 -1.34
N ARG A 160 16.29 -4.48 -0.41
CA ARG A 160 16.78 -4.79 0.94
C ARG A 160 15.80 -5.67 1.71
N THR A 161 14.52 -5.35 1.63
CA THR A 161 13.47 -6.17 2.24
C THR A 161 13.49 -7.58 1.65
N HIS A 162 13.56 -7.71 0.33
CA HIS A 162 13.60 -9.00 -0.35
C HIS A 162 14.77 -9.88 0.14
N MET A 163 15.98 -9.33 0.21
CA MET A 163 17.16 -10.06 0.66
C MET A 163 17.07 -10.56 2.12
N LEU A 164 16.31 -9.88 2.97
CA LEU A 164 16.20 -10.18 4.39
C LEU A 164 14.96 -11.03 4.74
N LEU A 165 13.99 -11.13 3.82
CA LEU A 165 12.66 -11.66 4.11
C LEU A 165 12.65 -13.15 4.45
N ALA A 166 13.53 -13.94 3.84
CA ALA A 166 13.62 -15.38 4.12
C ALA A 166 14.05 -15.65 5.56
N ASP A 167 15.05 -14.94 6.05
CA ASP A 167 15.53 -15.10 7.42
C ASP A 167 14.61 -14.42 8.45
N TYR A 168 13.99 -13.29 8.10
CA TYR A 168 12.90 -12.71 8.88
C TYR A 168 11.78 -13.73 9.11
N GLY A 169 11.36 -14.45 8.06
CA GLY A 169 10.36 -15.50 8.19
C GLY A 169 10.78 -16.61 9.14
N ARG A 170 12.05 -17.07 9.05
CA ARG A 170 12.60 -18.10 9.97
C ARG A 170 12.61 -17.63 11.43
N VAL A 171 13.05 -16.41 11.68
CA VAL A 171 13.02 -15.81 13.03
C VAL A 171 11.60 -15.75 13.59
N ARG A 172 10.59 -15.58 12.72
CA ARG A 172 9.17 -15.60 13.07
C ARG A 172 8.55 -17.02 13.15
N GLY A 173 9.32 -18.06 12.90
CA GLY A 173 8.86 -19.45 12.89
C GLY A 173 7.97 -19.83 11.69
N LEU A 174 8.02 -19.06 10.60
CA LEU A 174 7.21 -19.31 9.39
C LEU A 174 7.89 -20.27 8.39
N ASN A 175 9.22 -20.30 8.37
CA ASN A 175 10.04 -21.13 7.49
C ASN A 175 9.60 -21.08 6.00
N PRO A 176 9.58 -19.91 5.36
CA PRO A 176 9.09 -19.78 3.99
C PRO A 176 9.99 -20.52 3.01
N ALA A 177 9.38 -21.26 2.07
CA ALA A 177 10.06 -21.90 0.95
C ALA A 177 10.39 -20.90 -0.16
N LYS A 178 9.58 -19.86 -0.30
CA LYS A 178 9.75 -18.76 -1.27
C LYS A 178 9.49 -17.41 -0.60
N THR A 179 10.25 -16.40 -1.03
CA THR A 179 10.04 -15.02 -0.55
C THR A 179 10.06 -14.03 -1.71
N ASP A 180 9.18 -13.02 -1.65
CA ASP A 180 9.13 -11.94 -2.63
C ASP A 180 8.82 -10.60 -1.94
N ALA A 181 9.26 -9.49 -2.55
CA ALA A 181 8.95 -8.15 -2.08
C ALA A 181 8.45 -7.29 -3.24
N HIS A 182 7.28 -6.69 -3.06
CA HIS A 182 6.61 -5.91 -4.10
C HIS A 182 6.18 -4.54 -3.62
N ILE A 183 6.00 -3.65 -4.57
CA ILE A 183 5.27 -2.41 -4.40
C ILE A 183 4.02 -2.45 -5.28
N VAL A 184 2.88 -2.17 -4.68
CA VAL A 184 1.61 -2.04 -5.39
C VAL A 184 1.41 -0.58 -5.77
N PHE A 185 1.31 -0.31 -7.07
CA PHE A 185 0.88 0.98 -7.62
C PHE A 185 -0.61 0.87 -7.99
N TYR A 186 -1.48 1.25 -7.07
CA TYR A 186 -2.91 0.95 -7.17
C TYR A 186 -3.56 1.48 -8.45
N TYR A 187 -3.29 2.72 -8.84
CA TYR A 187 -3.81 3.30 -10.09
C TYR A 187 -2.97 2.97 -11.33
N GLY A 188 -2.00 2.07 -11.23
CA GLY A 188 -1.33 1.43 -12.37
C GLY A 188 -0.19 2.22 -13.00
N LEU A 189 0.16 3.43 -12.52
CA LEU A 189 1.36 4.12 -13.00
C LEU A 189 2.60 3.53 -12.30
N LEU A 190 3.17 2.50 -12.91
CA LEU A 190 4.33 1.79 -12.38
C LEU A 190 5.59 2.66 -12.49
N SER A 191 6.22 2.94 -11.37
CA SER A 191 7.50 3.68 -11.30
C SER A 191 8.72 2.77 -11.15
N LEU A 192 8.50 1.46 -11.00
CA LEU A 192 9.53 0.42 -10.91
C LEU A 192 9.25 -0.70 -11.93
N PRO A 193 10.29 -1.43 -12.39
CA PRO A 193 10.10 -2.56 -13.28
C PRO A 193 9.52 -3.78 -12.56
N GLN A 194 8.93 -4.69 -13.32
CA GLN A 194 8.63 -6.04 -12.84
C GLN A 194 9.97 -6.81 -12.55
N PRO A 195 9.96 -7.76 -11.61
CA PRO A 195 8.83 -8.23 -10.81
C PRO A 195 8.54 -7.40 -9.55
N MET A 196 9.28 -6.32 -9.28
CA MET A 196 9.14 -5.53 -8.05
C MET A 196 7.84 -4.73 -7.96
N ALA A 197 7.18 -4.44 -9.09
CA ALA A 197 5.97 -3.62 -9.14
C ALA A 197 4.76 -4.40 -9.63
N ILE A 198 3.61 -4.19 -8.96
CA ILE A 198 2.30 -4.75 -9.30
C ILE A 198 1.33 -3.58 -9.50
N ALA A 199 0.53 -3.60 -10.55
CA ALA A 199 -0.58 -2.66 -10.70
C ALA A 199 -1.79 -3.12 -9.88
N GLY A 200 -2.57 -2.16 -9.37
CA GLY A 200 -3.76 -2.50 -8.57
C GLY A 200 -4.74 -3.43 -9.28
N ARG A 201 -4.93 -3.26 -10.60
CA ARG A 201 -5.79 -4.11 -11.42
C ARG A 201 -5.35 -5.58 -11.52
N ASP A 202 -4.07 -5.86 -11.24
CA ASP A 202 -3.50 -7.20 -11.35
C ASP A 202 -3.54 -7.95 -10.00
N LEU A 203 -4.13 -7.35 -8.94
CA LEU A 203 -4.15 -7.92 -7.59
C LEU A 203 -4.99 -9.20 -7.50
N ASP A 204 -6.11 -9.28 -8.20
CA ASP A 204 -6.99 -10.45 -8.17
C ASP A 204 -6.27 -11.67 -8.75
N ASP A 205 -5.58 -11.52 -9.88
CA ASP A 205 -4.78 -12.58 -10.50
C ASP A 205 -3.57 -12.94 -9.63
N HIS A 206 -2.92 -11.93 -9.05
CA HIS A 206 -1.73 -12.12 -8.21
C HIS A 206 -2.05 -12.97 -6.96
N PHE A 207 -3.16 -12.69 -6.29
CA PHE A 207 -3.58 -13.42 -5.09
C PHE A 207 -4.45 -14.64 -5.39
N ASN A 208 -4.93 -14.80 -6.61
CA ASN A 208 -6.00 -15.73 -6.96
C ASN A 208 -7.22 -15.59 -6.02
N PHE A 209 -7.54 -14.34 -5.68
CA PHE A 209 -8.58 -13.97 -4.73
C PHE A 209 -9.12 -12.56 -5.05
N PRO A 210 -10.44 -12.32 -4.97
CA PRO A 210 -11.05 -11.05 -5.34
C PRO A 210 -10.71 -9.95 -4.32
N VAL A 211 -9.74 -9.11 -4.65
CA VAL A 211 -9.23 -8.00 -3.82
C VAL A 211 -9.69 -6.65 -4.33
N VAL A 212 -9.68 -6.48 -5.67
CA VAL A 212 -9.88 -5.17 -6.32
C VAL A 212 -11.26 -4.62 -6.04
N GLU A 213 -12.32 -5.42 -6.25
CA GLU A 213 -13.70 -4.98 -6.03
C GLU A 213 -13.93 -4.53 -4.59
N ALA A 214 -13.37 -5.25 -3.61
CA ALA A 214 -13.48 -4.90 -2.20
C ALA A 214 -12.79 -3.55 -1.90
N ILE A 215 -11.59 -3.32 -2.44
CA ILE A 215 -10.91 -2.03 -2.28
C ILE A 215 -11.73 -0.90 -2.93
N GLU A 216 -12.32 -1.12 -4.12
CA GLU A 216 -13.11 -0.11 -4.82
C GLU A 216 -14.40 0.26 -4.08
N VAL A 217 -14.99 -0.66 -3.34
CA VAL A 217 -16.15 -0.36 -2.47
C VAL A 217 -15.77 0.67 -1.40
N VAL A 218 -14.62 0.50 -0.74
CA VAL A 218 -14.11 1.44 0.27
C VAL A 218 -13.68 2.76 -0.38
N ASN A 219 -13.01 2.68 -1.53
CA ASN A 219 -12.58 3.85 -2.29
C ASN A 219 -13.78 4.73 -2.71
N SER A 220 -14.84 4.11 -3.23
CA SER A 220 -16.08 4.79 -3.61
C SER A 220 -16.77 5.45 -2.40
N TYR A 221 -16.76 4.80 -1.25
CA TYR A 221 -17.28 5.38 -0.03
C TYR A 221 -16.48 6.62 0.39
N PHE A 222 -15.15 6.51 0.42
CA PHE A 222 -14.28 7.65 0.75
C PHE A 222 -14.49 8.83 -0.20
N VAL A 223 -14.57 8.57 -1.52
CA VAL A 223 -14.77 9.62 -2.53
C VAL A 223 -16.10 10.34 -2.31
N ARG A 224 -17.20 9.62 -2.04
CA ARG A 224 -18.50 10.24 -1.73
C ARG A 224 -18.45 11.14 -0.48
N CYS A 225 -17.83 10.64 0.59
CA CYS A 225 -17.69 11.42 1.83
C CYS A 225 -16.81 12.66 1.62
N LEU A 226 -15.73 12.53 0.83
CA LEU A 226 -14.84 13.66 0.50
C LEU A 226 -15.57 14.73 -0.32
N HIS A 227 -16.35 14.34 -1.35
CA HIS A 227 -17.13 15.29 -2.13
C HIS A 227 -18.15 16.02 -1.25
N ALA A 228 -18.90 15.29 -0.45
CA ALA A 228 -19.86 15.89 0.50
C ALA A 228 -19.19 16.86 1.49
N LEU A 229 -17.96 16.58 1.94
CA LEU A 229 -17.19 17.48 2.81
C LEU A 229 -16.79 18.76 2.08
N ILE A 230 -16.39 18.68 0.82
CA ILE A 230 -15.99 19.84 0.00
C ILE A 230 -17.18 20.73 -0.32
N GLU A 231 -18.33 20.15 -0.65
CA GLU A 231 -19.55 20.86 -1.03
C GLU A 231 -20.21 21.62 0.13
N ARG A 232 -20.02 21.16 1.37
CA ARG A 232 -20.55 21.81 2.59
C ARG A 232 -19.80 23.06 3.04
N GLY A 233 -18.72 23.40 2.43
CA GLY A 233 -17.83 24.51 2.85
C GLY A 233 -17.49 25.49 1.82
#